data_16ddfab8b00b1b0616dbc38a14f61cf9
#
_entry.id   16ddfab8b00b1b0616dbc38a14f61cf9
#
_cell.length_a   1.000
_cell.length_b   1.000
_cell.length_c   1.000
_cell.angle_alpha   90.00
_cell.angle_beta   90.00
_cell.angle_gamma   90.00
#
_symmetry.space_group_name_H-M   'P 1'
#
loop_
_entity.id
_entity.type
_entity.pdbx_description
1 polymer ?
#
loop_
_entity_poly.entity_id
_entity_poly.type
_entity_poly.pdbx_seq_one_letter_code
_entity_poly.pdbx_strand_id
1 'polypeptide(L)'
;MALAVTSFSVTFGVAAYAELQRRVDTLDIGGLVTAQTADASADGAHPEDPNAGRALDILVIGSDSRSDGAVQDEVTSELADTHLLVHVSADRSRVELVSIPRDVMVDVPACTTTGGETIPARFDQFNSAFAVGASVGGDLTSAVACDVELVQSVTGLTLDGFVVVQMGGFIEVVDALGGVDICIPAPLDVPKASLALQAGQQRLDGTQALAYARARVGVGDGSDPDRIARQQHLLAAMVEEVLSRNVLADAPALYQVVAATLGSLTTSPNLASIPEMVSLGLSLRSVGPGNVTFMTTPFEEYEAEPGRLVFTDGVEVLWESLAADVPLASPPVSPSAPPSAGEAATTPPAADDPDAATEPPPDNSAEALDAEC
;
A
#
# COMPACT_ATOMS: atom_id res chain seq x y z
N MET A 1 -33.13 -10.96 36.84
CA MET A 1 -33.19 -10.95 35.36
C MET A 1 -32.16 -10.01 34.73
N ALA A 2 -32.01 -8.76 35.16
CA ALA A 2 -30.99 -7.84 34.63
C ALA A 2 -29.54 -8.37 34.74
N LEU A 3 -29.12 -8.94 35.84
CA LEU A 3 -27.79 -9.55 36.04
C LEU A 3 -27.50 -10.71 35.05
N ALA A 4 -28.50 -11.50 34.70
CA ALA A 4 -28.31 -12.62 33.78
C ALA A 4 -28.18 -12.12 32.33
N VAL A 5 -28.87 -11.05 31.95
CA VAL A 5 -28.77 -10.44 30.63
C VAL A 5 -27.43 -9.74 30.47
N THR A 6 -26.94 -9.02 31.49
CA THR A 6 -25.63 -8.38 31.45
C THR A 6 -24.50 -9.40 31.41
N SER A 7 -24.57 -10.48 32.19
CA SER A 7 -23.57 -11.56 32.13
C SER A 7 -23.54 -12.26 30.78
N PHE A 8 -24.70 -12.52 30.17
CA PHE A 8 -24.79 -13.14 28.84
C PHE A 8 -24.20 -12.21 27.76
N SER A 9 -24.54 -10.93 27.79
CA SER A 9 -24.02 -9.94 26.82
C SER A 9 -22.50 -9.80 26.90
N VAL A 10 -21.95 -9.75 28.12
CA VAL A 10 -20.50 -9.68 28.31
C VAL A 10 -19.81 -10.96 27.84
N THR A 11 -20.34 -12.13 28.23
CA THR A 11 -19.75 -13.41 27.82
C THR A 11 -19.81 -13.62 26.31
N PHE A 12 -20.92 -13.23 25.67
CA PHE A 12 -21.07 -13.30 24.22
C PHE A 12 -20.12 -12.33 23.51
N GLY A 13 -19.96 -11.09 24.01
CA GLY A 13 -19.02 -10.11 23.48
C GLY A 13 -17.56 -10.58 23.56
N VAL A 14 -17.16 -11.15 24.72
CA VAL A 14 -15.82 -11.70 24.90
C VAL A 14 -15.57 -12.92 23.99
N ALA A 15 -16.56 -13.79 23.84
CA ALA A 15 -16.43 -14.95 22.95
C ALA A 15 -16.34 -14.55 21.46
N ALA A 16 -17.15 -13.60 21.03
CA ALA A 16 -17.11 -13.06 19.67
C ALA A 16 -15.76 -12.36 19.38
N TYR A 17 -15.28 -11.56 20.33
CA TYR A 17 -13.97 -10.94 20.23
C TYR A 17 -12.84 -11.98 20.12
N ALA A 18 -12.83 -12.99 21.00
CA ALA A 18 -11.83 -14.04 20.98
C ALA A 18 -11.87 -14.88 19.68
N GLU A 19 -13.03 -15.02 19.08
CA GLU A 19 -13.20 -15.69 17.78
C GLU A 19 -12.64 -14.84 16.63
N LEU A 20 -12.94 -13.54 16.60
CA LEU A 20 -12.40 -12.62 15.61
C LEU A 20 -10.88 -12.52 15.71
N GLN A 21 -10.35 -12.36 16.93
CA GLN A 21 -8.90 -12.27 17.16
C GLN A 21 -8.17 -13.55 16.73
N ARG A 22 -8.81 -14.73 16.79
CA ARG A 22 -8.24 -15.99 16.31
C ARG A 22 -8.19 -16.12 14.77
N ARG A 23 -8.90 -15.27 14.06
CA ARG A 23 -8.91 -15.27 12.58
C ARG A 23 -7.81 -14.40 11.99
N VAL A 24 -7.14 -13.60 12.83
CA VAL A 24 -6.03 -12.76 12.37
C VAL A 24 -4.81 -13.64 12.12
N ASP A 25 -4.41 -13.75 10.86
CA ASP A 25 -3.20 -14.47 10.49
C ASP A 25 -1.97 -13.61 10.76
N THR A 26 -0.99 -14.19 11.45
CA THR A 26 0.25 -13.49 11.80
C THR A 26 1.47 -14.26 11.35
N LEU A 27 2.48 -13.52 10.87
CA LEU A 27 3.81 -14.03 10.57
C LEU A 27 4.84 -13.37 11.47
N ASP A 28 5.60 -14.18 12.21
CA ASP A 28 6.74 -13.71 12.99
C ASP A 28 8.04 -13.91 12.21
N ILE A 29 8.69 -12.81 11.85
CA ILE A 29 9.97 -12.76 11.13
C ILE A 29 11.13 -12.28 12.01
N GLY A 30 10.89 -12.04 13.31
CA GLY A 30 11.85 -11.38 14.21
C GLY A 30 13.20 -12.10 14.35
N GLY A 31 13.27 -13.41 14.08
CA GLY A 31 14.53 -14.17 14.05
C GLY A 31 15.24 -14.20 12.69
N LEU A 32 14.64 -13.65 11.64
CA LEU A 32 15.11 -13.76 10.25
C LEU A 32 15.62 -12.42 9.70
N VAL A 33 15.24 -11.30 10.31
CA VAL A 33 15.60 -9.93 9.87
C VAL A 33 16.69 -9.36 10.77
N THR A 34 17.63 -8.63 10.16
CA THR A 34 18.79 -8.07 10.86
C THR A 34 18.45 -6.80 11.64
N ALA A 35 17.58 -5.95 11.11
CA ALA A 35 17.05 -4.78 11.79
C ALA A 35 15.79 -5.18 12.57
N GLN A 36 15.78 -4.88 13.86
CA GLN A 36 14.63 -5.20 14.70
C GLN A 36 13.49 -4.27 14.33
N THR A 37 12.28 -4.86 14.20
CA THR A 37 11.05 -4.08 14.27
C THR A 37 11.07 -3.28 15.57
N ALA A 38 10.72 -2.00 15.51
CA ALA A 38 10.77 -1.12 16.67
C ALA A 38 9.98 -1.74 17.82
N ASP A 39 10.67 -2.00 18.94
CA ASP A 39 9.99 -2.44 20.16
C ASP A 39 8.96 -1.38 20.55
N ALA A 40 7.72 -1.79 20.70
CA ALA A 40 6.62 -0.97 21.17
C ALA A 40 6.78 -0.58 22.66
N SER A 41 7.91 0.01 23.00
CA SER A 41 8.17 0.54 24.34
C SER A 41 7.82 2.03 24.35
N ALA A 42 6.54 2.34 24.31
CA ALA A 42 6.06 3.68 24.57
C ALA A 42 6.17 3.98 26.09
N ASP A 43 7.23 4.69 26.46
CA ASP A 43 7.22 5.47 27.71
C ASP A 43 6.16 6.58 27.54
N GLY A 44 4.94 6.32 27.96
CA GLY A 44 3.84 7.25 27.92
C GLY A 44 2.62 6.79 27.13
N ALA A 45 2.23 5.51 27.28
CA ALA A 45 1.02 4.98 26.68
C ALA A 45 -0.19 5.91 26.90
N HIS A 46 -0.59 6.62 25.84
CA HIS A 46 -1.90 7.22 25.78
C HIS A 46 -2.94 6.08 25.81
N PRO A 47 -3.92 6.08 26.70
CA PRO A 47 -4.91 5.00 26.77
C PRO A 47 -5.73 4.84 25.47
N GLU A 48 -5.63 5.80 24.56
CA GLU A 48 -6.35 5.83 23.27
C GLU A 48 -5.49 5.43 22.07
N ASP A 49 -4.16 5.58 22.10
CA ASP A 49 -3.23 5.13 21.05
C ASP A 49 -1.85 4.83 21.68
N PRO A 50 -1.46 3.55 21.81
CA PRO A 50 -0.16 3.16 22.40
C PRO A 50 1.05 3.74 21.65
N ASN A 51 0.89 4.08 20.37
CA ASN A 51 1.94 4.61 19.51
C ASN A 51 1.88 6.14 19.32
N ALA A 52 1.00 6.84 20.06
CA ALA A 52 0.89 8.30 19.94
C ALA A 52 2.22 8.99 20.29
N GLY A 53 2.61 9.98 19.48
CA GLY A 53 3.87 10.71 19.65
C GLY A 53 5.08 10.04 18.98
N ARG A 54 4.90 8.92 18.28
CA ARG A 54 5.90 8.24 17.46
C ARG A 54 5.35 8.05 16.05
N ALA A 55 6.15 8.34 15.03
CA ALA A 55 5.80 7.99 13.66
C ALA A 55 5.73 6.46 13.50
N LEU A 56 4.95 5.98 12.54
CA LEU A 56 4.83 4.57 12.22
C LEU A 56 5.13 4.35 10.75
N ASP A 57 6.03 3.41 10.46
CA ASP A 57 6.38 2.95 9.14
C ASP A 57 5.90 1.52 8.94
N ILE A 58 4.88 1.34 8.10
CA ILE A 58 4.24 0.05 7.85
C ILE A 58 4.42 -0.33 6.39
N LEU A 59 4.97 -1.51 6.13
CA LEU A 59 5.10 -2.04 4.78
C LEU A 59 3.84 -2.81 4.39
N VAL A 60 3.18 -2.42 3.31
CA VAL A 60 2.09 -3.17 2.69
C VAL A 60 2.61 -3.87 1.43
N ILE A 61 2.52 -5.20 1.42
CA ILE A 61 2.98 -6.07 0.34
C ILE A 61 1.76 -6.65 -0.37
N GLY A 62 1.55 -6.28 -1.63
CA GLY A 62 0.53 -6.89 -2.47
C GLY A 62 1.08 -8.14 -3.14
N SER A 63 0.65 -9.33 -2.70
CA SER A 63 1.11 -10.60 -3.23
C SER A 63 0.11 -11.18 -4.23
N ASP A 64 0.63 -11.71 -5.34
CA ASP A 64 -0.15 -12.49 -6.31
C ASP A 64 -0.28 -13.97 -5.92
N SER A 65 0.11 -14.33 -4.69
CA SER A 65 -0.07 -15.67 -4.15
C SER A 65 -1.55 -16.09 -4.23
N ARG A 66 -1.76 -17.31 -4.72
CA ARG A 66 -3.10 -17.89 -4.97
C ARG A 66 -3.44 -19.00 -3.98
N SER A 67 -2.73 -19.03 -2.88
CA SER A 67 -2.95 -20.00 -1.81
C SER A 67 -4.37 -19.92 -1.23
N ASP A 68 -5.04 -18.77 -1.39
CA ASP A 68 -6.43 -18.51 -0.97
C ASP A 68 -7.50 -19.01 -1.95
N GLY A 69 -7.09 -19.45 -3.17
CA GLY A 69 -8.02 -19.98 -4.18
C GLY A 69 -8.95 -18.95 -4.83
N ALA A 70 -8.76 -17.66 -4.57
CA ALA A 70 -9.63 -16.59 -5.07
C ALA A 70 -9.54 -16.41 -6.60
N VAL A 71 -8.44 -16.83 -7.22
CA VAL A 71 -8.26 -16.78 -8.69
C VAL A 71 -7.77 -18.12 -9.19
N GLN A 72 -8.51 -18.72 -10.13
CA GLN A 72 -8.15 -20.00 -10.76
C GLN A 72 -7.31 -19.75 -12.02
N ASP A 73 -6.02 -19.80 -11.90
CA ASP A 73 -5.06 -19.68 -13.00
C ASP A 73 -3.91 -20.67 -12.78
N GLU A 74 -3.26 -21.20 -13.83
CA GLU A 74 -2.22 -22.24 -13.73
C GLU A 74 -0.81 -21.69 -13.34
N VAL A 75 -0.69 -20.40 -13.00
CA VAL A 75 0.60 -19.78 -12.66
C VAL A 75 0.91 -19.98 -11.19
N THR A 76 2.03 -20.61 -10.89
CA THR A 76 2.49 -20.95 -9.52
C THR A 76 3.52 -19.96 -8.97
N SER A 77 3.70 -18.79 -9.58
CA SER A 77 4.64 -17.79 -9.07
C SER A 77 4.05 -17.05 -7.87
N GLU A 78 4.81 -17.00 -6.79
CA GLU A 78 4.53 -16.11 -5.66
C GLU A 78 5.40 -14.84 -5.82
N LEU A 79 4.78 -13.76 -6.27
CA LEU A 79 5.44 -12.47 -6.49
C LEU A 79 4.78 -11.40 -5.62
N ALA A 80 5.59 -10.47 -5.14
CA ALA A 80 5.09 -9.20 -4.62
C ALA A 80 5.02 -8.21 -5.79
N ASP A 81 3.82 -7.91 -6.22
CA ASP A 81 3.57 -7.00 -7.35
C ASP A 81 3.40 -5.54 -6.89
N THR A 82 3.20 -5.33 -5.60
CA THR A 82 2.99 -4.00 -5.00
C THR A 82 3.76 -3.90 -3.68
N HIS A 83 4.57 -2.87 -3.56
CA HIS A 83 5.21 -2.46 -2.33
C HIS A 83 4.77 -1.04 -2.02
N LEU A 84 4.09 -0.87 -0.89
CA LEU A 84 3.59 0.41 -0.44
C LEU A 84 4.08 0.65 0.99
N LEU A 85 4.88 1.68 1.18
CA LEU A 85 5.28 2.13 2.51
C LEU A 85 4.26 3.15 2.99
N VAL A 86 3.64 2.86 4.13
CA VAL A 86 2.66 3.73 4.78
C VAL A 86 3.34 4.37 5.98
N HIS A 87 3.56 5.68 5.90
CA HIS A 87 4.08 6.48 6.98
C HIS A 87 2.94 7.23 7.67
N VAL A 88 2.81 7.05 8.97
CA VAL A 88 1.84 7.77 9.80
C VAL A 88 2.61 8.71 10.72
N SER A 89 2.38 10.02 10.60
CA SER A 89 3.09 11.03 11.40
C SER A 89 2.89 10.84 12.91
N ALA A 90 3.89 11.22 13.70
CA ALA A 90 3.87 11.11 15.15
C ALA A 90 2.68 11.85 15.79
N ASP A 91 2.29 12.98 15.23
CA ASP A 91 1.17 13.81 15.69
C ASP A 91 -0.19 13.38 15.15
N ARG A 92 -0.24 12.32 14.28
CA ARG A 92 -1.46 11.82 13.63
C ARG A 92 -2.17 12.87 12.77
N SER A 93 -1.43 13.83 12.23
CA SER A 93 -1.99 14.89 11.38
C SER A 93 -1.98 14.54 9.90
N ARG A 94 -1.10 13.60 9.46
CA ARG A 94 -0.92 13.19 8.07
C ARG A 94 -0.61 11.71 7.92
N VAL A 95 -0.88 11.19 6.74
CA VAL A 95 -0.51 9.85 6.28
C VAL A 95 0.12 9.97 4.90
N GLU A 96 1.25 9.35 4.69
CA GLU A 96 1.99 9.36 3.44
C GLU A 96 2.14 7.93 2.93
N LEU A 97 1.72 7.71 1.68
CA LEU A 97 1.73 6.41 1.02
C LEU A 97 2.74 6.45 -0.13
N VAL A 98 3.86 5.75 0.05
CA VAL A 98 4.96 5.74 -0.92
C VAL A 98 4.99 4.41 -1.65
N SER A 99 4.68 4.43 -2.94
CA SER A 99 4.76 3.26 -3.82
C SER A 99 6.19 3.07 -4.32
N ILE A 100 6.71 1.84 -4.20
CA ILE A 100 8.02 1.46 -4.73
C ILE A 100 7.78 0.58 -5.96
N PRO A 101 8.24 0.99 -7.16
CA PRO A 101 8.05 0.19 -8.36
C PRO A 101 8.80 -1.15 -8.27
N ARG A 102 8.13 -2.23 -8.61
CA ARG A 102 8.67 -3.59 -8.51
C ARG A 102 9.86 -3.86 -9.43
N ASP A 103 9.92 -3.12 -10.57
CA ASP A 103 10.93 -3.31 -11.62
C ASP A 103 12.17 -2.43 -11.42
N VAL A 104 12.29 -1.74 -10.26
CA VAL A 104 13.51 -0.99 -9.89
C VAL A 104 14.64 -1.96 -9.57
N MET A 105 15.79 -1.73 -10.20
CA MET A 105 17.03 -2.48 -9.96
C MET A 105 17.74 -1.94 -8.73
N VAL A 106 18.03 -2.81 -7.78
CA VAL A 106 18.61 -2.46 -6.48
C VAL A 106 19.63 -3.49 -6.02
N ASP A 107 20.48 -3.12 -5.08
CA ASP A 107 21.30 -4.06 -4.33
C ASP A 107 20.44 -4.78 -3.30
N VAL A 108 20.00 -6.01 -3.64
CA VAL A 108 19.22 -6.86 -2.75
C VAL A 108 20.16 -7.46 -1.70
N PRO A 109 19.95 -7.22 -0.40
CA PRO A 109 20.80 -7.75 0.66
C PRO A 109 20.71 -9.28 0.75
N ALA A 110 21.64 -9.88 1.48
CA ALA A 110 21.50 -11.28 1.86
C ALA A 110 20.37 -11.43 2.87
N CYS A 111 19.58 -12.51 2.74
CA CYS A 111 18.51 -12.81 3.70
C CYS A 111 18.55 -14.28 4.12
N THR A 112 17.89 -14.62 5.24
CA THR A 112 17.85 -15.96 5.81
C THR A 112 16.43 -16.49 5.78
N THR A 113 16.26 -17.75 5.32
CA THR A 113 14.97 -18.44 5.28
C THR A 113 14.63 -19.09 6.61
N THR A 114 13.38 -19.48 6.81
CA THR A 114 12.91 -20.25 7.97
C THR A 114 13.68 -21.58 8.13
N GLY A 115 14.13 -22.17 7.03
CA GLY A 115 14.99 -23.37 7.02
C GLY A 115 16.45 -23.10 7.43
N GLY A 116 16.84 -21.84 7.65
CA GLY A 116 18.21 -21.45 7.99
C GLY A 116 19.15 -21.36 6.78
N GLU A 117 18.63 -21.44 5.56
CA GLU A 117 19.42 -21.22 4.35
C GLU A 117 19.61 -19.71 4.12
N THR A 118 20.83 -19.31 3.77
CA THR A 118 21.14 -17.91 3.45
C THR A 118 21.12 -17.70 1.94
N ILE A 119 20.27 -16.81 1.49
CA ILE A 119 20.21 -16.32 0.11
C ILE A 119 21.24 -15.19 -0.01
N PRO A 120 22.23 -15.29 -0.93
CA PRO A 120 23.28 -14.28 -1.03
C PRO A 120 22.78 -12.96 -1.60
N ALA A 121 23.47 -11.88 -1.24
CA ALA A 121 23.23 -10.55 -1.81
C ALA A 121 23.45 -10.56 -3.34
N ARG A 122 22.66 -9.76 -4.06
CA ARG A 122 22.68 -9.66 -5.52
C ARG A 122 22.13 -8.33 -6.00
N PHE A 123 22.51 -7.90 -7.20
CA PHE A 123 21.85 -6.78 -7.88
C PHE A 123 20.71 -7.36 -8.74
N ASP A 124 19.47 -6.96 -8.45
CA ASP A 124 18.28 -7.53 -9.06
C ASP A 124 17.08 -6.59 -8.92
N GLN A 125 15.94 -6.97 -9.50
CA GLN A 125 14.68 -6.23 -9.35
C GLN A 125 14.20 -6.24 -7.89
N PHE A 126 13.51 -5.17 -7.50
CA PHE A 126 12.98 -5.01 -6.15
C PHE A 126 12.11 -6.20 -5.72
N ASN A 127 11.16 -6.61 -6.56
CA ASN A 127 10.26 -7.73 -6.26
C ASN A 127 10.94 -9.12 -6.20
N SER A 128 12.20 -9.22 -6.62
CA SER A 128 12.94 -10.48 -6.59
C SER A 128 13.26 -10.97 -5.17
N ALA A 129 13.31 -10.07 -4.19
CA ALA A 129 13.55 -10.44 -2.79
C ALA A 129 12.46 -11.37 -2.27
N PHE A 130 11.21 -10.95 -2.43
CA PHE A 130 10.03 -11.76 -2.07
C PHE A 130 10.00 -13.09 -2.83
N ALA A 131 10.13 -13.04 -4.17
CA ALA A 131 10.03 -14.20 -5.03
C ALA A 131 11.09 -15.27 -4.72
N VAL A 132 12.35 -14.85 -4.52
CA VAL A 132 13.44 -15.77 -4.20
C VAL A 132 13.31 -16.28 -2.76
N GLY A 133 12.88 -15.43 -1.81
CA GLY A 133 12.56 -15.83 -0.44
C GLY A 133 11.50 -16.94 -0.42
N ALA A 134 10.39 -16.76 -1.16
CA ALA A 134 9.35 -17.78 -1.33
C ALA A 134 9.89 -19.08 -1.96
N SER A 135 10.64 -18.95 -3.05
CA SER A 135 11.13 -20.12 -3.81
C SER A 135 12.14 -20.94 -3.03
N VAL A 136 13.09 -20.32 -2.33
CA VAL A 136 14.15 -21.00 -1.58
C VAL A 136 13.64 -21.47 -0.22
N GLY A 137 12.89 -20.62 0.50
CA GLY A 137 12.34 -20.97 1.81
C GLY A 137 11.14 -21.90 1.73
N GLY A 138 10.40 -21.88 0.64
CA GLY A 138 9.20 -22.69 0.43
C GLY A 138 8.01 -22.22 1.24
N ASP A 139 8.05 -21.00 1.79
CA ASP A 139 6.99 -20.43 2.63
C ASP A 139 6.91 -18.88 2.57
N LEU A 140 5.75 -18.37 2.94
CA LEU A 140 5.46 -16.94 2.96
C LEU A 140 6.34 -16.18 3.98
N THR A 141 6.70 -16.82 5.10
CA THR A 141 7.52 -16.19 6.15
C THR A 141 8.90 -15.83 5.62
N SER A 142 9.54 -16.76 4.87
CA SER A 142 10.82 -16.50 4.21
C SER A 142 10.72 -15.41 3.14
N ALA A 143 9.63 -15.41 2.36
CA ALA A 143 9.38 -14.39 1.36
C ALA A 143 9.31 -13.00 1.99
N VAL A 144 8.48 -12.84 3.01
CA VAL A 144 8.28 -11.57 3.72
C VAL A 144 9.55 -11.13 4.46
N ALA A 145 10.28 -12.07 5.08
CA ALA A 145 11.53 -11.73 5.76
C ALA A 145 12.57 -11.13 4.80
N CYS A 146 12.75 -11.74 3.61
CA CYS A 146 13.67 -11.22 2.59
C CYS A 146 13.21 -9.86 2.03
N ASP A 147 11.92 -9.66 1.88
CA ASP A 147 11.34 -8.42 1.38
C ASP A 147 11.47 -7.27 2.39
N VAL A 148 11.18 -7.52 3.67
CA VAL A 148 11.38 -6.57 4.76
C VAL A 148 12.86 -6.19 4.90
N GLU A 149 13.78 -7.15 4.84
CA GLU A 149 15.23 -6.89 4.87
C GLU A 149 15.65 -5.99 3.70
N LEU A 150 15.11 -6.22 2.49
CA LEU A 150 15.35 -5.36 1.33
C LEU A 150 14.83 -3.95 1.57
N VAL A 151 13.57 -3.79 1.97
CA VAL A 151 12.97 -2.47 2.19
C VAL A 151 13.76 -1.69 3.23
N GLN A 152 14.10 -2.27 4.36
CA GLN A 152 14.91 -1.62 5.41
C GLN A 152 16.32 -1.26 4.90
N SER A 153 16.94 -2.12 4.09
CA SER A 153 18.25 -1.87 3.50
C SER A 153 18.24 -0.69 2.53
N VAL A 154 17.19 -0.57 1.72
CA VAL A 154 17.06 0.48 0.69
C VAL A 154 16.64 1.81 1.28
N THR A 155 15.72 1.79 2.25
CA THR A 155 15.14 3.02 2.82
C THR A 155 15.91 3.55 4.03
N GLY A 156 16.66 2.68 4.71
CA GLY A 156 17.26 3.01 6.01
C GLY A 156 16.25 3.15 7.16
N LEU A 157 14.96 2.92 6.90
CA LEU A 157 13.89 3.00 7.90
C LEU A 157 13.81 1.72 8.72
N THR A 158 13.38 1.85 9.96
CA THR A 158 12.97 0.71 10.78
C THR A 158 11.47 0.54 10.65
N LEU A 159 11.03 -0.59 10.11
CA LEU A 159 9.60 -0.85 9.93
C LEU A 159 8.95 -1.22 11.27
N ASP A 160 7.80 -0.59 11.55
CA ASP A 160 6.97 -0.91 12.71
C ASP A 160 6.14 -2.17 12.51
N GLY A 161 5.96 -2.58 11.27
CA GLY A 161 5.24 -3.79 10.93
C GLY A 161 5.05 -3.95 9.44
N PHE A 162 4.41 -5.05 9.07
CA PHE A 162 4.03 -5.31 7.69
C PHE A 162 2.63 -5.90 7.61
N VAL A 163 2.04 -5.74 6.43
CA VAL A 163 0.75 -6.32 6.04
C VAL A 163 0.91 -6.96 4.67
N VAL A 164 0.61 -8.25 4.56
CA VAL A 164 0.54 -8.95 3.27
C VAL A 164 -0.91 -9.02 2.83
N VAL A 165 -1.19 -8.45 1.68
CA VAL A 165 -2.50 -8.41 1.04
C VAL A 165 -2.50 -9.41 -0.10
N GLN A 166 -3.20 -10.52 0.07
CA GLN A 166 -3.49 -11.47 -1.00
C GLN A 166 -4.72 -11.04 -1.79
N MET A 167 -4.93 -11.60 -2.98
CA MET A 167 -6.03 -11.19 -3.86
C MET A 167 -7.41 -11.34 -3.22
N GLY A 168 -7.65 -12.45 -2.53
CA GLY A 168 -8.91 -12.69 -1.81
C GLY A 168 -9.09 -11.71 -0.67
N GLY A 169 -8.03 -11.47 0.12
CA GLY A 169 -8.06 -10.49 1.19
C GLY A 169 -8.37 -9.08 0.70
N PHE A 170 -7.81 -8.66 -0.45
CA PHE A 170 -8.15 -7.38 -1.05
C PHE A 170 -9.65 -7.27 -1.42
N ILE A 171 -10.21 -8.32 -2.04
CA ILE A 171 -11.65 -8.37 -2.36
C ILE A 171 -12.48 -8.20 -1.08
N GLU A 172 -12.14 -8.95 -0.03
CA GLU A 172 -12.88 -8.89 1.25
C GLU A 172 -12.77 -7.51 1.92
N VAL A 173 -11.63 -6.84 1.84
CA VAL A 173 -11.46 -5.47 2.35
C VAL A 173 -12.38 -4.48 1.64
N VAL A 174 -12.40 -4.50 0.30
CA VAL A 174 -13.27 -3.62 -0.48
C VAL A 174 -14.75 -3.94 -0.23
N ASP A 175 -15.10 -5.20 -0.15
CA ASP A 175 -16.49 -5.62 0.12
C ASP A 175 -16.91 -5.26 1.56
N ALA A 176 -16.00 -5.31 2.54
CA ALA A 176 -16.26 -4.85 3.91
C ALA A 176 -16.52 -3.34 3.99
N LEU A 177 -15.89 -2.56 3.12
CA LEU A 177 -16.21 -1.14 2.92
C LEU A 177 -17.54 -0.93 2.19
N GLY A 178 -18.16 -2.01 1.65
CA GLY A 178 -19.39 -1.97 0.86
C GLY A 178 -19.17 -1.51 -0.58
N GLY A 179 -17.96 -1.68 -1.12
CA GLY A 179 -17.51 -1.20 -2.41
C GLY A 179 -16.88 0.20 -2.33
N VAL A 180 -16.30 0.65 -3.44
CA VAL A 180 -15.58 1.92 -3.55
C VAL A 180 -16.16 2.74 -4.69
N ASP A 181 -16.53 3.99 -4.42
CA ASP A 181 -16.91 4.96 -5.44
C ASP A 181 -15.64 5.56 -6.05
N ILE A 182 -15.45 5.40 -7.35
CA ILE A 182 -14.24 5.83 -8.06
C ILE A 182 -14.60 6.49 -9.40
N CYS A 183 -13.85 7.50 -9.76
CA CYS A 183 -13.94 8.14 -11.06
C CYS A 183 -13.11 7.37 -12.10
N ILE A 184 -13.72 6.90 -13.16
CA ILE A 184 -13.04 6.26 -14.29
C ILE A 184 -12.83 7.30 -15.39
N PRO A 185 -11.60 7.76 -15.66
CA PRO A 185 -11.37 8.88 -16.57
C PRO A 185 -11.69 8.53 -18.04
N ALA A 186 -11.54 7.28 -18.44
CA ALA A 186 -11.84 6.78 -19.79
C ALA A 186 -12.41 5.37 -19.73
N PRO A 187 -13.27 4.96 -20.69
CA PRO A 187 -13.82 3.62 -20.73
C PRO A 187 -12.70 2.57 -20.72
N LEU A 188 -12.85 1.55 -19.87
CA LEU A 188 -11.89 0.47 -19.71
C LEU A 188 -12.54 -0.87 -20.02
N ASP A 189 -11.98 -1.61 -20.99
CA ASP A 189 -12.40 -2.96 -21.32
C ASP A 189 -11.21 -3.92 -21.20
N VAL A 190 -11.26 -4.81 -20.21
CA VAL A 190 -10.24 -5.84 -19.94
C VAL A 190 -10.90 -7.22 -19.99
N PRO A 191 -11.09 -7.81 -21.19
CA PRO A 191 -11.83 -9.08 -21.34
C PRO A 191 -11.22 -10.24 -20.53
N LYS A 192 -9.89 -10.29 -20.39
CA LYS A 192 -9.21 -11.31 -19.60
C LYS A 192 -9.55 -11.26 -18.10
N ALA A 193 -9.90 -10.09 -17.59
CA ALA A 193 -10.33 -9.88 -16.21
C ALA A 193 -11.87 -9.80 -16.08
N SER A 194 -12.60 -9.99 -17.17
CA SER A 194 -14.07 -9.81 -17.24
C SER A 194 -14.51 -8.44 -16.71
N LEU A 195 -13.70 -7.40 -16.94
CA LEU A 195 -13.93 -6.05 -16.47
C LEU A 195 -14.29 -5.15 -17.65
N ALA A 196 -15.44 -4.49 -17.59
CA ALA A 196 -15.88 -3.46 -18.54
C ALA A 196 -16.45 -2.29 -17.74
N LEU A 197 -15.71 -1.17 -17.70
CA LEU A 197 -16.09 0.05 -17.00
C LEU A 197 -16.35 1.17 -18.03
N GLN A 198 -17.34 2.00 -17.73
CA GLN A 198 -17.59 3.21 -18.50
C GLN A 198 -16.82 4.38 -17.88
N ALA A 199 -16.60 5.46 -18.63
CA ALA A 199 -16.10 6.71 -18.04
C ALA A 199 -17.11 7.32 -17.06
N GLY A 200 -16.61 8.04 -16.07
CA GLY A 200 -17.39 8.71 -15.04
C GLY A 200 -17.41 7.95 -13.72
N GLN A 201 -18.18 8.50 -12.77
CA GLN A 201 -18.31 7.91 -11.43
C GLN A 201 -18.94 6.53 -11.48
N GLN A 202 -18.27 5.56 -10.86
CA GLN A 202 -18.73 4.18 -10.76
C GLN A 202 -18.46 3.62 -9.35
N ARG A 203 -19.30 2.70 -8.92
CA ARG A 203 -19.07 1.94 -7.69
C ARG A 203 -18.54 0.57 -8.03
N LEU A 204 -17.35 0.25 -7.55
CA LEU A 204 -16.70 -1.05 -7.75
C LEU A 204 -16.88 -1.93 -6.52
N ASP A 205 -17.26 -3.18 -6.73
CA ASP A 205 -17.13 -4.24 -5.73
C ASP A 205 -15.66 -4.73 -5.64
N GLY A 206 -15.36 -5.61 -4.68
CA GLY A 206 -13.98 -6.09 -4.47
C GLY A 206 -13.38 -6.79 -5.70
N THR A 207 -14.20 -7.56 -6.45
CA THR A 207 -13.72 -8.24 -7.67
C THR A 207 -13.40 -7.26 -8.78
N GLN A 208 -14.24 -6.25 -8.98
CA GLN A 208 -14.04 -5.20 -9.97
C GLN A 208 -12.85 -4.30 -9.61
N ALA A 209 -12.71 -3.95 -8.33
CA ALA A 209 -11.59 -3.15 -7.82
C ALA A 209 -10.26 -3.90 -8.01
N LEU A 210 -10.20 -5.20 -7.71
CA LEU A 210 -9.02 -6.02 -7.96
C LEU A 210 -8.67 -6.08 -9.45
N ALA A 211 -9.68 -6.29 -10.30
CA ALA A 211 -9.49 -6.33 -11.75
C ALA A 211 -8.98 -4.97 -12.30
N TYR A 212 -9.50 -3.85 -11.77
CA TYR A 212 -9.04 -2.50 -12.08
C TYR A 212 -7.58 -2.27 -11.67
N ALA A 213 -7.20 -2.62 -10.43
CA ALA A 213 -5.84 -2.47 -9.93
C ALA A 213 -4.80 -3.30 -10.72
N ARG A 214 -5.23 -4.43 -11.32
CA ARG A 214 -4.38 -5.36 -12.08
C ARG A 214 -4.41 -5.15 -13.59
N ALA A 215 -5.25 -4.25 -14.09
CA ALA A 215 -5.37 -3.98 -15.54
C ALA A 215 -4.02 -3.48 -16.10
N ARG A 216 -3.53 -4.13 -17.16
CA ARG A 216 -2.30 -3.76 -17.88
C ARG A 216 -2.54 -3.48 -19.36
N VAL A 217 -3.58 -4.07 -19.93
CA VAL A 217 -3.88 -4.01 -21.37
C VAL A 217 -5.12 -3.17 -21.59
N GLY A 218 -5.03 -2.23 -22.52
CA GLY A 218 -6.13 -1.32 -22.85
C GLY A 218 -6.17 -0.03 -22.03
N VAL A 219 -5.13 0.22 -21.20
CA VAL A 219 -5.01 1.40 -20.34
C VAL A 219 -3.58 1.88 -20.35
N GLY A 220 -3.34 3.14 -20.75
CA GLY A 220 -2.00 3.71 -20.82
C GLY A 220 -1.06 2.92 -21.74
N ASP A 221 0.24 2.97 -21.46
CA ASP A 221 1.28 2.24 -22.20
C ASP A 221 1.49 0.80 -21.68
N GLY A 222 0.82 0.44 -20.57
CA GLY A 222 0.93 -0.88 -19.92
C GLY A 222 2.18 -1.04 -19.04
N SER A 223 2.90 0.04 -18.78
CA SER A 223 4.08 0.09 -17.92
C SER A 223 3.74 -0.12 -16.44
N ASP A 224 4.76 -0.35 -15.62
CA ASP A 224 4.61 -0.45 -14.16
C ASP A 224 4.17 0.88 -13.53
N PRO A 225 4.70 2.05 -13.92
CA PRO A 225 4.22 3.34 -13.44
C PRO A 225 2.73 3.61 -13.68
N ASP A 226 2.21 3.26 -14.85
CA ASP A 226 0.77 3.37 -15.15
C ASP A 226 -0.10 2.49 -14.23
N ARG A 227 0.41 1.32 -13.87
CA ARG A 227 -0.27 0.45 -12.91
C ARG A 227 -0.25 1.06 -11.52
N ILE A 228 0.88 1.62 -11.08
CA ILE A 228 1.01 2.30 -9.79
C ILE A 228 0.05 3.48 -9.72
N ALA A 229 -0.05 4.32 -10.75
CA ALA A 229 -0.99 5.43 -10.79
C ALA A 229 -2.45 4.97 -10.61
N ARG A 230 -2.86 3.87 -11.27
CA ARG A 230 -4.19 3.29 -11.07
C ARG A 230 -4.39 2.72 -9.67
N GLN A 231 -3.37 2.10 -9.08
CA GLN A 231 -3.44 1.60 -7.70
C GLN A 231 -3.55 2.76 -6.71
N GLN A 232 -2.82 3.85 -6.91
CA GLN A 232 -2.93 5.05 -6.09
C GLN A 232 -4.30 5.70 -6.20
N HIS A 233 -4.85 5.80 -7.42
CA HIS A 233 -6.20 6.32 -7.64
C HIS A 233 -7.26 5.46 -6.91
N LEU A 234 -7.16 4.13 -7.00
CA LEU A 234 -8.07 3.25 -6.27
C LEU A 234 -7.90 3.36 -4.75
N LEU A 235 -6.65 3.46 -4.26
CA LEU A 235 -6.39 3.65 -2.83
C LEU A 235 -6.92 5.01 -2.33
N ALA A 236 -6.78 6.07 -3.13
CA ALA A 236 -7.36 7.37 -2.81
C ALA A 236 -8.88 7.28 -2.66
N ALA A 237 -9.57 6.64 -3.61
CA ALA A 237 -11.00 6.41 -3.54
C ALA A 237 -11.41 5.54 -2.32
N MET A 238 -10.59 4.53 -1.94
CA MET A 238 -10.82 3.76 -0.71
C MET A 238 -10.67 4.61 0.55
N VAL A 239 -9.67 5.50 0.60
CA VAL A 239 -9.47 6.45 1.71
C VAL A 239 -10.66 7.39 1.81
N GLU A 240 -11.11 7.95 0.71
CA GLU A 240 -12.31 8.80 0.64
C GLU A 240 -13.56 8.07 1.16
N GLU A 241 -13.76 6.82 0.76
CA GLU A 241 -14.90 6.01 1.23
C GLU A 241 -14.86 5.84 2.76
N VAL A 242 -13.68 5.57 3.35
CA VAL A 242 -13.49 5.45 4.81
C VAL A 242 -13.77 6.76 5.52
N LEU A 243 -13.27 7.88 4.99
CA LEU A 243 -13.40 9.20 5.59
C LEU A 243 -14.83 9.76 5.44
N SER A 244 -15.44 9.61 4.24
CA SER A 244 -16.80 10.15 3.96
C SER A 244 -17.88 9.50 4.81
N ARG A 245 -17.74 8.22 5.15
CA ARG A 245 -18.69 7.48 6.01
C ARG A 245 -18.51 7.74 7.49
N ASN A 246 -17.57 8.60 7.88
CA ASN A 246 -17.20 8.82 9.28
C ASN A 246 -16.85 7.52 10.03
N VAL A 247 -16.34 6.51 9.32
CA VAL A 247 -15.97 5.21 9.92
C VAL A 247 -14.98 5.42 11.07
N LEU A 248 -14.02 6.33 10.89
CA LEU A 248 -13.03 6.67 11.90
C LEU A 248 -13.61 7.37 13.15
N ALA A 249 -14.79 7.98 13.04
CA ALA A 249 -15.48 8.62 14.17
C ALA A 249 -16.49 7.71 14.86
N ASP A 250 -16.90 6.60 14.25
CA ASP A 250 -17.82 5.59 14.77
C ASP A 250 -17.07 4.35 15.22
N ALA A 251 -16.73 4.27 16.51
CA ALA A 251 -15.95 3.15 17.04
C ALA A 251 -16.55 1.75 16.77
N PRO A 252 -17.88 1.50 16.84
CA PRO A 252 -18.47 0.24 16.40
C PRO A 252 -18.26 -0.06 14.91
N ALA A 253 -18.43 0.91 14.01
CA ALA A 253 -18.22 0.73 12.58
C ALA A 253 -16.73 0.47 12.27
N LEU A 254 -15.84 1.27 12.85
CA LEU A 254 -14.39 1.08 12.74
C LEU A 254 -13.96 -0.30 13.23
N TYR A 255 -14.49 -0.76 14.37
CA TYR A 255 -14.19 -2.09 14.88
C TYR A 255 -14.58 -3.18 13.88
N GLN A 256 -15.75 -3.08 13.24
CA GLN A 256 -16.21 -4.06 12.25
C GLN A 256 -15.30 -4.09 11.02
N VAL A 257 -14.93 -2.91 10.51
CA VAL A 257 -14.03 -2.79 9.35
C VAL A 257 -12.65 -3.34 9.70
N VAL A 258 -12.06 -2.93 10.82
CA VAL A 258 -10.75 -3.44 11.27
C VAL A 258 -10.79 -4.96 11.48
N ALA A 259 -11.81 -5.48 12.12
CA ALA A 259 -11.94 -6.91 12.39
C ALA A 259 -12.09 -7.73 11.09
N ALA A 260 -12.87 -7.24 10.13
CA ALA A 260 -13.02 -7.88 8.82
C ALA A 260 -11.69 -7.83 8.03
N THR A 261 -11.05 -6.65 7.99
CA THR A 261 -9.78 -6.43 7.29
C THR A 261 -8.68 -7.32 7.86
N LEU A 262 -8.45 -7.30 9.17
CA LEU A 262 -7.42 -8.13 9.80
C LEU A 262 -7.70 -9.63 9.67
N GLY A 263 -8.95 -10.04 9.53
CA GLY A 263 -9.32 -11.44 9.31
C GLY A 263 -9.05 -11.94 7.89
N SER A 264 -8.78 -11.03 6.94
CA SER A 264 -8.53 -11.33 5.53
C SER A 264 -7.10 -11.01 5.08
N LEU A 265 -6.26 -10.52 6.00
CA LEU A 265 -4.87 -10.15 5.74
C LEU A 265 -3.93 -10.96 6.63
N THR A 266 -2.67 -11.07 6.19
CA THR A 266 -1.60 -11.61 7.03
C THR A 266 -0.73 -10.46 7.52
N THR A 267 -0.50 -10.35 8.84
CA THR A 267 0.19 -9.20 9.44
C THR A 267 1.35 -9.61 10.34
N SER A 268 2.24 -8.66 10.61
CA SER A 268 3.20 -8.79 11.72
C SER A 268 2.46 -8.86 13.07
N PRO A 269 3.02 -9.54 14.09
CA PRO A 269 2.36 -9.73 15.39
C PRO A 269 1.94 -8.42 16.07
N ASN A 270 2.70 -7.35 15.91
CA ASN A 270 2.44 -6.02 16.51
C ASN A 270 1.27 -5.27 15.84
N LEU A 271 0.85 -5.64 14.63
CA LEU A 271 -0.33 -5.10 13.96
C LEU A 271 -1.57 -6.01 14.09
N ALA A 272 -1.43 -7.15 14.72
CA ALA A 272 -2.48 -8.17 14.82
C ALA A 272 -3.56 -7.86 15.87
N SER A 273 -3.36 -6.87 16.73
CA SER A 273 -4.30 -6.52 17.79
C SER A 273 -5.44 -5.65 17.26
N ILE A 274 -6.65 -6.21 17.18
CA ILE A 274 -7.84 -5.46 16.74
C ILE A 274 -8.05 -4.19 17.60
N PRO A 275 -7.97 -4.21 18.95
CA PRO A 275 -8.11 -2.99 19.74
C PRO A 275 -7.07 -1.92 19.42
N GLU A 276 -5.81 -2.32 19.20
CA GLU A 276 -4.74 -1.36 18.89
C GLU A 276 -4.93 -0.73 17.51
N MET A 277 -5.36 -1.52 16.52
CA MET A 277 -5.69 -0.99 15.19
C MET A 277 -6.91 -0.08 15.21
N VAL A 278 -7.92 -0.40 16.03
CA VAL A 278 -9.06 0.51 16.26
C VAL A 278 -8.60 1.79 16.94
N SER A 279 -7.72 1.71 17.94
CA SER A 279 -7.17 2.89 18.62
C SER A 279 -6.37 3.78 17.67
N LEU A 280 -5.52 3.16 16.81
CA LEU A 280 -4.81 3.88 15.76
C LEU A 280 -5.78 4.55 14.78
N GLY A 281 -6.80 3.84 14.29
CA GLY A 281 -7.83 4.41 13.41
C GLY A 281 -8.56 5.60 14.06
N LEU A 282 -8.92 5.49 15.34
CA LEU A 282 -9.54 6.59 16.09
C LEU A 282 -8.61 7.80 16.25
N SER A 283 -7.31 7.58 16.38
CA SER A 283 -6.33 8.67 16.46
C SER A 283 -6.19 9.43 15.13
N LEU A 284 -6.48 8.76 14.00
CA LEU A 284 -6.46 9.35 12.67
C LEU A 284 -7.78 10.03 12.26
N ARG A 285 -8.78 10.07 13.14
CA ARG A 285 -10.11 10.65 12.82
C ARG A 285 -10.11 12.14 12.39
N SER A 286 -9.03 12.87 12.68
CA SER A 286 -8.86 14.27 12.28
C SER A 286 -8.10 14.44 10.97
N VAL A 287 -7.57 13.35 10.40
CA VAL A 287 -6.92 13.36 9.10
C VAL A 287 -7.99 13.52 8.03
N GLY A 288 -7.90 14.60 7.26
CA GLY A 288 -8.76 14.80 6.10
C GLY A 288 -8.13 14.25 4.83
N PRO A 289 -8.88 14.12 3.72
CA PRO A 289 -8.35 13.62 2.44
C PRO A 289 -7.12 14.40 1.96
N GLY A 290 -7.10 15.72 2.12
CA GLY A 290 -5.97 16.57 1.77
C GLY A 290 -4.69 16.36 2.61
N ASN A 291 -4.77 15.58 3.68
CA ASN A 291 -3.62 15.21 4.52
C ASN A 291 -3.18 13.74 4.31
N VAL A 292 -3.72 13.09 3.30
CA VAL A 292 -3.27 11.77 2.83
C VAL A 292 -2.58 11.97 1.49
N THR A 293 -1.28 11.78 1.46
CA THR A 293 -0.45 12.02 0.25
C THR A 293 -0.01 10.70 -0.37
N PHE A 294 -0.17 10.60 -1.68
CA PHE A 294 0.33 9.47 -2.46
C PHE A 294 1.57 9.89 -3.25
N MET A 295 2.59 9.08 -3.20
CA MET A 295 3.84 9.33 -3.91
C MET A 295 4.39 8.04 -4.50
N THR A 296 5.05 8.13 -5.64
CA THR A 296 5.91 7.06 -6.14
C THR A 296 7.35 7.48 -5.93
N THR A 297 8.21 6.55 -5.52
CA THR A 297 9.65 6.82 -5.40
C THR A 297 10.18 7.40 -6.71
N PRO A 298 11.04 8.43 -6.68
CA PRO A 298 11.65 8.98 -7.89
C PRO A 298 12.47 7.92 -8.62
N PHE A 299 12.22 7.73 -9.91
CA PHE A 299 12.90 6.73 -10.74
C PHE A 299 13.14 7.24 -12.15
N GLU A 300 14.03 6.58 -12.86
CA GLU A 300 14.28 6.74 -14.30
C GLU A 300 14.47 5.36 -14.96
N GLU A 301 14.47 5.32 -16.30
CA GLU A 301 14.70 4.08 -17.04
C GLU A 301 16.16 3.63 -16.88
N TYR A 302 16.37 2.34 -16.63
CA TYR A 302 17.71 1.77 -16.53
C TYR A 302 18.30 1.54 -17.91
N GLU A 303 19.26 2.39 -18.32
CA GLU A 303 19.86 2.37 -19.68
C GLU A 303 20.45 1.00 -20.07
N ALA A 304 20.96 0.22 -19.11
CA ALA A 304 21.59 -1.06 -19.39
C ALA A 304 20.58 -2.17 -19.69
N GLU A 305 19.32 -2.05 -19.27
CA GLU A 305 18.29 -3.07 -19.45
C GLU A 305 16.91 -2.41 -19.68
N PRO A 306 16.46 -2.30 -20.94
CA PRO A 306 15.17 -1.70 -21.26
C PRO A 306 14.00 -2.34 -20.52
N GLY A 307 13.10 -1.51 -19.99
CA GLY A 307 11.96 -1.95 -19.19
C GLY A 307 12.29 -2.21 -17.72
N ARG A 308 13.51 -1.84 -17.28
CA ARG A 308 13.90 -1.76 -15.87
C ARG A 308 14.02 -0.30 -15.46
N LEU A 309 13.94 -0.08 -14.16
CA LEU A 309 14.02 1.24 -13.54
C LEU A 309 15.20 1.31 -12.58
N VAL A 310 15.68 2.50 -12.30
CA VAL A 310 16.62 2.79 -11.20
C VAL A 310 16.11 4.00 -10.43
N PHE A 311 16.43 4.09 -9.16
CA PHE A 311 16.14 5.29 -8.39
C PHE A 311 16.98 6.46 -8.87
N THR A 312 16.40 7.66 -8.81
CA THR A 312 17.13 8.92 -9.00
C THR A 312 17.60 9.48 -7.66
N ASP A 313 18.51 10.48 -7.69
CA ASP A 313 19.07 11.12 -6.48
C ASP A 313 18.00 11.67 -5.51
N GLY A 314 16.79 11.94 -5.99
CA GLY A 314 15.67 12.41 -5.17
C GLY A 314 15.17 11.37 -4.15
N VAL A 315 15.49 10.09 -4.31
CA VAL A 315 15.01 9.03 -3.42
C VAL A 315 15.61 9.12 -2.02
N GLU A 316 16.88 9.55 -1.89
CA GLU A 316 17.53 9.71 -0.59
C GLU A 316 16.85 10.79 0.24
N VAL A 317 16.48 11.92 -0.40
CA VAL A 317 15.74 13.00 0.27
C VAL A 317 14.35 12.52 0.75
N LEU A 318 13.71 11.66 -0.02
CA LEU A 318 12.43 11.04 0.35
C LEU A 318 12.59 10.21 1.64
N TRP A 319 13.59 9.31 1.68
CA TRP A 319 13.82 8.46 2.85
C TRP A 319 14.24 9.26 4.09
N GLU A 320 15.08 10.27 3.92
CA GLU A 320 15.47 11.19 5.01
C GLU A 320 14.28 11.97 5.56
N SER A 321 13.34 12.39 4.69
CA SER A 321 12.13 13.10 5.11
C SER A 321 11.22 12.22 5.95
N LEU A 322 10.98 10.96 5.52
CA LEU A 322 10.20 10.00 6.30
C LEU A 322 10.89 9.69 7.64
N ALA A 323 12.19 9.41 7.64
CA ALA A 323 12.95 9.14 8.86
C ALA A 323 12.90 10.31 9.87
N ALA A 324 12.83 11.55 9.37
CA ALA A 324 12.73 12.76 10.19
C ALA A 324 11.29 13.16 10.54
N ASP A 325 10.29 12.41 10.11
CA ASP A 325 8.85 12.73 10.24
C ASP A 325 8.52 14.14 9.68
N VAL A 326 9.14 14.51 8.54
CA VAL A 326 8.91 15.78 7.85
C VAL A 326 7.95 15.54 6.68
N PRO A 327 6.94 16.40 6.46
CA PRO A 327 6.02 16.27 5.34
C PRO A 327 6.74 16.16 4.00
N LEU A 328 6.33 15.18 3.18
CA LEU A 328 6.88 15.02 1.84
C LEU A 328 6.48 16.22 0.98
N ALA A 329 7.47 16.88 0.40
CA ALA A 329 7.21 17.85 -0.66
C ALA A 329 6.75 17.09 -1.90
N SER A 330 5.63 17.48 -2.51
CA SER A 330 5.21 16.88 -3.78
C SER A 330 6.36 16.97 -4.80
N PRO A 331 6.83 15.85 -5.38
CA PRO A 331 7.89 15.90 -6.36
C PRO A 331 7.41 16.69 -7.59
N PRO A 332 8.31 17.39 -8.29
CA PRO A 332 7.98 17.90 -9.62
C PRO A 332 7.69 16.67 -10.52
N VAL A 333 6.44 16.51 -10.93
CA VAL A 333 6.09 15.47 -11.90
C VAL A 333 6.74 15.86 -13.22
N SER A 334 7.67 15.02 -13.69
CA SER A 334 8.03 15.06 -15.10
C SER A 334 6.77 14.65 -15.87
N PRO A 335 6.21 15.52 -16.74
CA PRO A 335 5.03 15.15 -17.50
C PRO A 335 5.39 13.96 -18.38
N SER A 336 4.80 12.81 -18.12
CA SER A 336 4.68 11.75 -19.12
C SER A 336 3.92 12.39 -20.28
N ALA A 337 4.60 12.57 -21.40
CA ALA A 337 4.00 13.18 -22.58
C ALA A 337 2.74 12.38 -22.96
N PRO A 338 1.61 13.03 -23.24
CA PRO A 338 0.43 12.34 -23.72
C PRO A 338 0.77 11.60 -25.02
N PRO A 339 0.16 10.42 -25.29
CA PRO A 339 0.40 9.68 -26.52
C PRO A 339 0.13 10.59 -27.72
N SER A 340 1.16 10.83 -28.52
CA SER A 340 1.12 11.64 -29.72
C SER A 340 0.14 11.00 -30.73
N ALA A 341 -1.06 11.55 -30.82
CA ALA A 341 -1.90 11.35 -31.98
C ALA A 341 -1.17 12.04 -33.16
N GLY A 342 -0.72 11.24 -34.10
CA GLY A 342 -0.03 11.77 -35.29
C GLY A 342 -0.91 12.70 -36.07
N GLU A 343 -0.40 13.91 -36.31
CA GLU A 343 -0.57 14.61 -37.57
C GLU A 343 0.43 15.77 -37.68
N ALA A 344 1.06 15.86 -38.84
CA ALA A 344 2.09 16.81 -39.14
C ALA A 344 1.53 18.23 -39.35
N ALA A 345 2.10 19.20 -38.65
CA ALA A 345 2.09 20.60 -39.13
C ALA A 345 3.34 21.32 -38.64
N THR A 346 4.17 21.66 -39.59
CA THR A 346 5.35 22.51 -39.48
C THR A 346 4.97 23.94 -39.09
N THR A 347 5.53 24.46 -38.03
CA THR A 347 5.61 25.90 -37.75
C THR A 347 6.93 26.21 -37.02
N PRO A 348 7.62 27.31 -37.34
CA PRO A 348 8.98 27.59 -36.88
C PRO A 348 9.02 28.13 -35.44
N PRO A 349 10.19 28.12 -34.78
CA PRO A 349 10.32 28.43 -33.34
C PRO A 349 10.07 29.90 -33.06
N ALA A 350 9.22 30.17 -32.07
CA ALA A 350 9.04 31.49 -31.48
C ALA A 350 9.92 31.63 -30.22
N ALA A 351 10.37 32.83 -30.02
CA ALA A 351 11.41 33.26 -29.06
C ALA A 351 11.04 33.03 -27.58
N ASP A 352 12.09 32.90 -26.77
CA ASP A 352 12.10 32.84 -25.32
C ASP A 352 11.21 33.94 -24.67
N ASP A 353 10.23 33.51 -23.90
CA ASP A 353 9.43 34.37 -23.01
C ASP A 353 9.95 34.21 -21.57
N PRO A 354 10.53 35.24 -20.95
CA PRO A 354 11.14 35.15 -19.61
C PRO A 354 10.12 35.19 -18.46
N ASP A 355 8.81 35.12 -18.72
CA ASP A 355 7.74 35.24 -17.73
C ASP A 355 6.92 33.93 -17.56
N ALA A 356 7.50 32.78 -17.85
CA ALA A 356 6.85 31.51 -17.51
C ALA A 356 6.78 31.39 -15.98
N ALA A 357 5.64 31.75 -15.43
CA ALA A 357 5.29 31.49 -14.04
C ALA A 357 5.45 29.97 -13.79
N THR A 358 6.30 29.61 -12.85
CA THR A 358 6.49 28.23 -12.42
C THR A 358 5.15 27.72 -11.93
N GLU A 359 4.57 26.77 -12.67
CA GLU A 359 3.33 26.11 -12.29
C GLU A 359 3.55 25.42 -10.93
N PRO A 360 2.62 25.55 -9.96
CA PRO A 360 2.77 24.87 -8.69
C PRO A 360 2.86 23.36 -8.92
N PRO A 361 3.60 22.62 -8.08
CA PRO A 361 3.68 21.17 -8.20
C PRO A 361 2.27 20.57 -8.11
N PRO A 362 1.98 19.47 -8.84
CA PRO A 362 0.68 18.83 -8.77
C PRO A 362 0.36 18.37 -7.37
N ASP A 363 -0.88 18.53 -6.98
CA ASP A 363 -1.41 18.05 -5.71
C ASP A 363 -1.72 16.55 -5.84
N ASN A 364 -0.95 15.72 -5.13
CA ASN A 364 -1.11 14.25 -5.08
C ASN A 364 -1.87 13.81 -3.80
N SER A 365 -2.68 14.69 -3.21
CA SER A 365 -3.58 14.31 -2.13
C SER A 365 -4.68 13.35 -2.61
N ALA A 366 -5.27 12.60 -1.68
CA ALA A 366 -6.40 11.74 -2.00
C ALA A 366 -7.56 12.52 -2.63
N GLU A 367 -7.81 13.74 -2.16
CA GLU A 367 -8.83 14.64 -2.71
C GLU A 367 -8.54 15.04 -4.16
N ALA A 368 -7.28 15.35 -4.50
CA ALA A 368 -6.89 15.72 -5.86
C ALA A 368 -6.96 14.53 -6.82
N LEU A 369 -6.57 13.35 -6.39
CA LEU A 369 -6.61 12.14 -7.22
C LEU A 369 -8.04 11.68 -7.53
N ASP A 370 -9.01 11.86 -6.62
CA ASP A 370 -10.42 11.53 -6.88
C ASP A 370 -11.15 12.59 -7.74
N ALA A 371 -10.62 13.81 -7.82
CA ALA A 371 -11.23 14.92 -8.56
C ALA A 371 -11.10 14.82 -10.09
N GLU A 372 -10.42 13.81 -10.64
CA GLU A 372 -10.13 13.71 -12.10
C GLU A 372 -11.34 13.36 -13.01
N CYS A 373 -12.56 13.28 -12.47
CA CYS A 373 -13.78 13.21 -13.27
C CYS A 373 -14.24 14.55 -13.79
#